data_4e36459afbb457eb4d9ace3f2415304a
#
_entry.id   4e36459afbb457eb4d9ace3f2415304a
#
_cell.length_a   1.000
_cell.length_b   1.000
_cell.length_c   1.000
_cell.angle_alpha   90.00
_cell.angle_beta   90.00
_cell.angle_gamma   90.00
#
_symmetry.space_group_name_H-M   'P 1'
#
loop_
_entity.id
_entity.type
_entity.pdbx_description
1 polymer ?
#
loop_
_entity_poly.entity_id
_entity_poly.type
_entity_poly.pdbx_seq_one_letter_code
_entity_poly.pdbx_strand_id
1 'polypeptide(L)'
;MDDLRKLDQALSRINRISTGRVSARNRSERAGILLSRPAISILGALQSSGPVRLSSLARLTGLEAPLISRETRELGDGGYVVRSSDPTDGRAGIVELSPKGRDAWNRYRHAADDINAETFSEWSSDDLRTLRVLLERVARDVSKGPSTLQRQKKAS
;
A
#
# COMPACT_ATOMS: atom_id res chain seq x y z
N MET A 1 11.77 6.76 -29.43
CA MET A 1 12.61 6.02 -28.43
C MET A 1 13.06 6.91 -27.26
N ASP A 2 13.29 8.20 -27.47
CA ASP A 2 13.70 9.14 -26.40
C ASP A 2 12.62 9.36 -25.33
N ASP A 3 11.34 9.51 -25.72
CA ASP A 3 10.23 9.75 -24.78
C ASP A 3 9.96 8.56 -23.85
N LEU A 4 10.10 7.32 -24.33
CA LEU A 4 9.94 6.14 -23.47
C LEU A 4 11.05 6.06 -22.42
N ARG A 5 12.29 6.42 -22.79
CA ARG A 5 13.41 6.47 -21.85
C ARG A 5 13.22 7.56 -20.80
N LYS A 6 12.75 8.74 -21.21
CA LYS A 6 12.43 9.84 -20.29
C LYS A 6 11.29 9.48 -19.32
N LEU A 7 10.27 8.79 -19.85
CA LEU A 7 9.16 8.26 -19.01
C LEU A 7 9.69 7.27 -17.98
N ASP A 8 10.51 6.29 -18.39
CA ASP A 8 11.09 5.31 -17.47
C ASP A 8 11.93 5.98 -16.37
N GLN A 9 12.75 6.96 -16.73
CA GLN A 9 13.52 7.76 -15.78
C GLN A 9 12.63 8.52 -14.80
N ALA A 10 11.53 9.12 -15.28
CA ALA A 10 10.58 9.84 -14.43
C ALA A 10 9.87 8.88 -13.45
N LEU A 11 9.39 7.74 -13.91
CA LEU A 11 8.77 6.71 -13.08
C LEU A 11 9.74 6.17 -12.03
N SER A 12 10.98 5.88 -12.42
CA SER A 12 12.03 5.41 -11.52
C SER A 12 12.36 6.47 -10.45
N ARG A 13 12.38 7.76 -10.81
CA ARG A 13 12.60 8.87 -9.88
C ARG A 13 11.42 9.00 -8.90
N ILE A 14 10.19 8.97 -9.40
CA ILE A 14 8.97 9.02 -8.56
C ILE A 14 8.96 7.84 -7.59
N ASN A 15 9.20 6.63 -8.07
CA ASN A 15 9.25 5.44 -7.23
C ASN A 15 10.28 5.60 -6.09
N ARG A 16 11.49 6.03 -6.39
CA ARG A 16 12.56 6.25 -5.40
C ARG A 16 12.16 7.29 -4.35
N ILE A 17 11.52 8.39 -4.76
CA ILE A 17 11.06 9.45 -3.85
C ILE A 17 9.90 8.95 -3.00
N SER A 18 8.87 8.35 -3.61
CA SER A 18 7.64 7.90 -2.95
C SER A 18 7.89 6.71 -2.01
N THR A 19 8.84 5.84 -2.37
CA THR A 19 9.21 4.68 -1.55
C THR A 19 10.34 4.99 -0.58
N GLY A 20 10.92 6.20 -0.66
CA GLY A 20 11.99 6.64 0.23
C GLY A 20 11.56 6.67 1.70
N ARG A 21 12.51 6.35 2.60
CA ARG A 21 12.28 6.38 4.05
C ARG A 21 11.78 7.74 4.54
N VAL A 22 12.22 8.83 3.90
CA VAL A 22 11.84 10.20 4.26
C VAL A 22 10.35 10.44 4.07
N SER A 23 9.78 10.03 2.94
CA SER A 23 8.35 10.24 2.66
C SER A 23 7.44 9.46 3.61
N ALA A 24 7.77 8.20 3.91
CA ALA A 24 7.02 7.39 4.86
C ALA A 24 7.15 7.94 6.29
N ARG A 25 8.35 8.37 6.67
CA ARG A 25 8.64 8.97 7.97
C ARG A 25 7.86 10.26 8.18
N ASN A 26 7.88 11.17 7.21
CA ASN A 26 7.15 12.45 7.31
C ASN A 26 5.65 12.23 7.53
N ARG A 27 5.03 11.25 6.83
CA ARG A 27 3.61 10.92 7.04
C ARG A 27 3.34 10.37 8.42
N SER A 28 4.19 9.47 8.91
CA SER A 28 4.05 8.87 10.24
C SER A 28 4.27 9.89 11.36
N GLU A 29 5.27 10.75 11.22
CA GLU A 29 5.54 11.84 12.17
C GLU A 29 4.37 12.84 12.23
N ARG A 30 3.87 13.26 11.06
CA ARG A 30 2.72 14.18 10.98
C ARG A 30 1.43 13.57 11.52
N ALA A 31 1.26 12.27 11.35
CA ALA A 31 0.13 11.52 11.91
C ALA A 31 0.28 11.22 13.41
N GLY A 32 1.44 11.46 14.01
CA GLY A 32 1.74 11.06 15.38
C GLY A 32 1.73 9.55 15.59
N ILE A 33 2.19 8.77 14.59
CA ILE A 33 2.13 7.31 14.61
C ILE A 33 3.55 6.76 14.44
N LEU A 34 3.95 5.89 15.38
CA LEU A 34 5.26 5.19 15.36
C LEU A 34 5.07 3.76 14.85
N LEU A 35 4.63 3.62 13.62
CA LEU A 35 4.46 2.32 12.97
C LEU A 35 5.43 2.16 11.80
N SER A 36 5.88 0.93 11.58
CA SER A 36 6.71 0.57 10.44
C SER A 36 5.91 0.72 9.12
N ARG A 37 6.62 0.87 8.00
CA ARG A 37 5.97 0.90 6.69
C ARG A 37 5.20 -0.40 6.38
N PRO A 38 5.74 -1.61 6.65
CA PRO A 38 4.97 -2.84 6.53
C PRO A 38 3.71 -2.84 7.41
N ALA A 39 3.78 -2.37 8.65
CA ALA A 39 2.62 -2.25 9.53
C ALA A 39 1.53 -1.34 8.92
N ILE A 40 1.89 -0.16 8.41
CA ILE A 40 0.95 0.73 7.72
C ILE A 40 0.34 0.06 6.48
N SER A 41 1.13 -0.69 5.71
CA SER A 41 0.62 -1.44 4.54
C SER A 41 -0.43 -2.48 4.95
N ILE A 42 -0.20 -3.17 6.06
CA ILE A 42 -1.15 -4.14 6.63
C ILE A 42 -2.44 -3.44 7.09
N LEU A 43 -2.34 -2.32 7.82
CA LEU A 43 -3.53 -1.55 8.22
C LEU A 43 -4.34 -1.10 7.01
N GLY A 44 -3.69 -0.63 5.95
CA GLY A 44 -4.34 -0.24 4.70
C GLY A 44 -5.06 -1.40 4.00
N ALA A 45 -4.43 -2.56 3.95
CA ALA A 45 -5.03 -3.76 3.38
C ALA A 45 -6.27 -4.20 4.17
N LEU A 46 -6.19 -4.19 5.51
CA LEU A 46 -7.31 -4.52 6.40
C LEU A 46 -8.45 -3.50 6.31
N GLN A 47 -8.14 -2.21 6.16
CA GLN A 47 -9.15 -1.18 5.96
C GLN A 47 -9.94 -1.36 4.67
N SER A 48 -9.27 -1.80 3.60
CA SER A 48 -9.89 -1.96 2.29
C SER A 48 -10.66 -3.28 2.16
N SER A 49 -10.19 -4.34 2.80
CA SER A 49 -10.71 -5.71 2.62
C SER A 49 -11.55 -6.21 3.79
N GLY A 50 -11.55 -5.50 4.93
CA GLY A 50 -12.14 -6.01 6.17
C GLY A 50 -11.32 -7.14 6.80
N PRO A 51 -11.93 -7.99 7.63
CA PRO A 51 -11.29 -9.15 8.23
C PRO A 51 -10.79 -10.13 7.17
N VAL A 52 -9.53 -10.54 7.23
CA VAL A 52 -8.93 -11.48 6.27
C VAL A 52 -8.08 -12.54 6.97
N ARG A 53 -7.90 -13.67 6.33
CA ARG A 53 -6.92 -14.67 6.78
C ARG A 53 -5.51 -14.10 6.72
N LEU A 54 -4.68 -14.44 7.69
CA LEU A 54 -3.28 -14.01 7.75
C LEU A 54 -2.52 -14.34 6.44
N SER A 55 -2.78 -15.50 5.85
CA SER A 55 -2.20 -15.91 4.56
C SER A 55 -2.60 -15.02 3.38
N SER A 56 -3.75 -14.37 3.44
CA SER A 56 -4.23 -13.45 2.40
C SER A 56 -3.50 -12.12 2.42
N LEU A 57 -2.98 -11.69 3.58
CA LEU A 57 -2.25 -10.43 3.71
C LEU A 57 -0.99 -10.37 2.85
N ALA A 58 -0.28 -11.49 2.67
CA ALA A 58 0.89 -11.56 1.79
C ALA A 58 0.54 -11.15 0.35
N ARG A 59 -0.56 -11.67 -0.18
CA ARG A 59 -1.06 -11.32 -1.52
C ARG A 59 -1.57 -9.89 -1.61
N LEU A 60 -2.27 -9.40 -0.59
CA LEU A 60 -2.84 -8.05 -0.55
C LEU A 60 -1.77 -6.96 -0.43
N THR A 61 -0.70 -7.23 0.32
CA THR A 61 0.36 -6.25 0.61
C THR A 61 1.61 -6.41 -0.25
N GLY A 62 1.80 -7.57 -0.88
CA GLY A 62 3.05 -7.94 -1.57
C GLY A 62 4.22 -8.20 -0.61
N LEU A 63 3.95 -8.36 0.69
CA LEU A 63 4.97 -8.63 1.71
C LEU A 63 5.17 -10.13 1.90
N GLU A 64 6.38 -10.53 2.30
CA GLU A 64 6.72 -11.92 2.61
C GLU A 64 6.01 -12.44 3.86
N ALA A 65 5.60 -13.70 3.87
CA ALA A 65 4.86 -14.31 4.97
C ALA A 65 5.53 -14.20 6.35
N PRO A 66 6.85 -14.37 6.50
CA PRO A 66 7.52 -14.17 7.79
C PRO A 66 7.40 -12.74 8.31
N LEU A 67 7.47 -11.75 7.41
CA LEU A 67 7.31 -10.33 7.75
C LEU A 67 5.87 -10.03 8.18
N ILE A 68 4.88 -10.54 7.43
CA ILE A 68 3.46 -10.45 7.81
C ILE A 68 3.22 -11.00 9.21
N SER A 69 3.77 -12.19 9.50
CA SER A 69 3.59 -12.84 10.80
C SER A 69 4.16 -12.02 11.95
N ARG A 70 5.34 -11.42 11.75
CA ARG A 70 5.99 -10.55 12.74
C ARG A 70 5.20 -9.26 12.94
N GLU A 71 4.92 -8.54 11.85
CA GLU A 71 4.25 -7.24 11.91
C GLU A 71 2.83 -7.36 12.48
N THR A 72 2.08 -8.40 12.13
CA THR A 72 0.74 -8.62 12.71
C THR A 72 0.77 -8.97 14.19
N ARG A 73 1.84 -9.61 14.68
CA ARG A 73 2.04 -9.82 16.13
C ARG A 73 2.29 -8.49 16.81
N GLU A 74 3.24 -7.69 16.33
CA GLU A 74 3.58 -6.39 16.87
C GLU A 74 2.36 -5.42 16.84
N LEU A 75 1.57 -5.46 15.76
CA LEU A 75 0.31 -4.70 15.67
C LEU A 75 -0.74 -5.19 16.67
N GLY A 76 -0.80 -6.49 16.94
CA GLY A 76 -1.67 -7.08 17.97
C GLY A 76 -1.26 -6.64 19.37
N ASP A 77 0.03 -6.76 19.68
CA ASP A 77 0.60 -6.32 20.97
C ASP A 77 0.38 -4.82 21.19
N GLY A 78 0.47 -4.04 20.13
CA GLY A 78 0.15 -2.60 20.14
C GLY A 78 -1.34 -2.27 20.17
N GLY A 79 -2.22 -3.28 20.04
CA GLY A 79 -3.68 -3.11 20.06
C GLY A 79 -4.27 -2.51 18.78
N TYR A 80 -3.53 -2.51 17.66
CA TYR A 80 -4.00 -1.97 16.37
C TYR A 80 -4.82 -2.99 15.57
N VAL A 81 -4.60 -4.28 15.79
CA VAL A 81 -5.37 -5.35 15.16
C VAL A 81 -5.84 -6.35 16.21
N VAL A 82 -6.94 -7.04 15.90
CA VAL A 82 -7.46 -8.17 16.65
C VAL A 82 -7.22 -9.43 15.83
N ARG A 83 -6.82 -10.50 16.50
CA ARG A 83 -6.65 -11.83 15.89
C ARG A 83 -7.67 -12.78 16.50
N SER A 84 -8.34 -13.52 15.63
CA SER A 84 -9.29 -14.56 16.01
C SER A 84 -9.05 -15.83 15.20
N SER A 85 -9.56 -16.96 15.65
CA SER A 85 -9.55 -18.18 14.86
C SER A 85 -10.62 -18.09 13.77
N ASP A 86 -10.32 -18.64 12.59
CA ASP A 86 -11.31 -18.76 11.53
C ASP A 86 -12.43 -19.74 11.98
N PRO A 87 -13.71 -19.33 11.94
CA PRO A 87 -14.83 -20.19 12.33
C PRO A 87 -14.96 -21.47 11.49
N THR A 88 -14.43 -21.45 10.27
CA THR A 88 -14.49 -22.59 9.32
C THR A 88 -13.22 -23.44 9.32
N ASP A 89 -12.10 -22.90 9.79
CA ASP A 89 -10.81 -23.59 9.89
C ASP A 89 -10.07 -23.06 11.13
N GLY A 90 -10.26 -23.71 12.25
CA GLY A 90 -9.68 -23.31 13.53
C GLY A 90 -8.13 -23.24 13.55
N ARG A 91 -7.46 -23.73 12.49
CA ARG A 91 -6.00 -23.59 12.32
C ARG A 91 -5.61 -22.28 11.62
N ALA A 92 -6.55 -21.63 10.96
CA ALA A 92 -6.31 -20.36 10.27
C ALA A 92 -6.61 -19.19 11.19
N GLY A 93 -5.72 -18.21 11.22
CA GLY A 93 -5.93 -16.95 11.95
C GLY A 93 -6.59 -15.90 11.04
N ILE A 94 -7.63 -15.26 11.53
CA ILE A 94 -8.23 -14.06 10.94
C ILE A 94 -7.64 -12.84 11.65
N VAL A 95 -7.37 -11.79 10.89
CA VAL A 95 -6.87 -10.51 11.37
C VAL A 95 -7.84 -9.41 10.92
N GLU A 96 -8.19 -8.53 11.83
CA GLU A 96 -9.03 -7.36 11.56
C GLU A 96 -8.51 -6.11 12.28
N LEU A 97 -8.93 -4.93 11.79
CA LEU A 97 -8.61 -3.68 12.48
C LEU A 97 -9.39 -3.55 13.78
N SER A 98 -8.67 -3.20 14.85
CA SER A 98 -9.29 -2.67 16.06
C SER A 98 -9.78 -1.23 15.83
N PRO A 99 -10.58 -0.65 16.75
CA PRO A 99 -10.89 0.78 16.75
C PRO A 99 -9.63 1.65 16.74
N LYS A 100 -8.61 1.29 17.51
CA LYS A 100 -7.30 1.97 17.52
C LYS A 100 -6.58 1.87 16.17
N GLY A 101 -6.65 0.72 15.50
CA GLY A 101 -6.06 0.53 14.18
C GLY A 101 -6.74 1.37 13.12
N ARG A 102 -8.07 1.47 13.16
CA ARG A 102 -8.85 2.34 12.26
C ARG A 102 -8.50 3.82 12.47
N ASP A 103 -8.43 4.25 13.73
CA ASP A 103 -8.03 5.63 14.04
C ASP A 103 -6.61 5.93 13.54
N ALA A 104 -5.65 5.05 13.80
CA ALA A 104 -4.29 5.21 13.32
C ALA A 104 -4.21 5.29 11.79
N TRP A 105 -4.94 4.42 11.07
CA TRP A 105 -5.02 4.48 9.63
C TRP A 105 -5.62 5.80 9.13
N ASN A 106 -6.71 6.26 9.74
CA ASN A 106 -7.35 7.51 9.36
C ASN A 106 -6.41 8.71 9.56
N ARG A 107 -5.71 8.79 10.70
CA ARG A 107 -4.71 9.84 10.93
C ARG A 107 -3.58 9.80 9.90
N TYR A 108 -3.09 8.61 9.55
CA TYR A 108 -2.08 8.45 8.50
C TYR A 108 -2.58 8.93 7.13
N ARG A 109 -3.84 8.61 6.81
CA ARG A 109 -4.48 9.07 5.57
C ARG A 109 -4.63 10.59 5.53
N HIS A 110 -5.13 11.20 6.59
CA HIS A 110 -5.25 12.66 6.68
C HIS A 110 -3.89 13.34 6.53
N ALA A 111 -2.86 12.85 7.22
CA ALA A 111 -1.50 13.38 7.06
C ALA A 111 -0.97 13.25 5.62
N ALA A 112 -1.30 12.17 4.92
CA ALA A 112 -0.95 11.99 3.52
C ALA A 112 -1.72 12.97 2.61
N ASP A 113 -3.00 13.21 2.88
CA ASP A 113 -3.84 14.13 2.12
C ASP A 113 -3.34 15.58 2.31
N ASP A 114 -2.97 15.99 3.53
CA ASP A 114 -2.37 17.30 3.81
C ASP A 114 -1.06 17.49 3.06
N ILE A 115 -0.15 16.51 3.10
CA ILE A 115 1.11 16.55 2.37
C ILE A 115 0.88 16.64 0.87
N ASN A 116 -0.10 15.92 0.34
CA ASN A 116 -0.45 15.99 -1.08
C ASN A 116 -1.02 17.37 -1.43
N ALA A 117 -1.89 17.94 -0.60
CA ALA A 117 -2.44 19.27 -0.81
C ALA A 117 -1.33 20.34 -0.86
N GLU A 118 -0.36 20.26 0.06
CA GLU A 118 0.82 21.15 0.05
C GLU A 118 1.70 20.92 -1.19
N THR A 119 1.97 19.67 -1.54
CA THR A 119 2.86 19.29 -2.65
C THR A 119 2.31 19.75 -4.00
N PHE A 120 0.99 19.68 -4.17
CA PHE A 120 0.32 20.00 -5.42
C PHE A 120 -0.46 21.32 -5.39
N SER A 121 -0.13 22.22 -4.45
CA SER A 121 -0.86 23.50 -4.27
C SER A 121 -0.87 24.38 -5.51
N GLU A 122 0.19 24.33 -6.31
CA GLU A 122 0.31 25.12 -7.56
C GLU A 122 -0.28 24.43 -8.80
N TRP A 123 -0.81 23.21 -8.65
CA TRP A 123 -1.35 22.46 -9.76
C TRP A 123 -2.83 22.77 -9.96
N SER A 124 -3.25 22.95 -11.22
CA SER A 124 -4.68 23.09 -11.54
C SER A 124 -5.41 21.75 -11.33
N SER A 125 -6.72 21.83 -11.08
CA SER A 125 -7.56 20.63 -10.99
C SER A 125 -7.53 19.78 -12.28
N ASP A 126 -7.33 20.43 -13.44
CA ASP A 126 -7.26 19.74 -14.74
C ASP A 126 -5.92 18.99 -14.88
N ASP A 127 -4.81 19.58 -14.44
CA ASP A 127 -3.52 18.89 -14.42
C ASP A 127 -3.56 17.67 -13.51
N LEU A 128 -4.13 17.81 -12.31
CA LEU A 128 -4.27 16.69 -11.36
C LEU A 128 -5.16 15.57 -11.94
N ARG A 129 -6.25 15.94 -12.61
CA ARG A 129 -7.14 14.97 -13.27
C ARG A 129 -6.42 14.24 -14.39
N THR A 130 -5.72 14.97 -15.23
CA THR A 130 -4.94 14.42 -16.36
C THR A 130 -3.86 13.48 -15.86
N LEU A 131 -3.08 13.91 -14.88
CA LEU A 131 -2.04 13.08 -14.27
C LEU A 131 -2.62 11.78 -13.68
N ARG A 132 -3.73 11.88 -12.93
CA ARG A 132 -4.40 10.70 -12.36
C ARG A 132 -4.79 9.70 -13.44
N VAL A 133 -5.45 10.14 -14.51
CA VAL A 133 -5.88 9.26 -15.61
C VAL A 133 -4.70 8.58 -16.29
N LEU A 134 -3.62 9.32 -16.53
CA LEU A 134 -2.41 8.77 -17.15
C LEU A 134 -1.70 7.76 -16.24
N LEU A 135 -1.59 8.05 -14.94
CA LEU A 135 -1.01 7.13 -13.95
C LEU A 135 -1.84 5.84 -13.78
N GLU A 136 -3.17 5.94 -13.75
CA GLU A 136 -4.06 4.78 -13.72
C GLU A 136 -3.90 3.90 -14.98
N ARG A 137 -3.70 4.53 -16.15
CA ARG A 137 -3.41 3.80 -17.39
C ARG A 137 -2.06 3.11 -17.31
N VAL A 138 -1.00 3.79 -16.89
CA VAL A 138 0.33 3.20 -16.68
C VAL A 138 0.27 2.02 -15.73
N ALA A 139 -0.38 2.17 -14.56
CA ALA A 139 -0.51 1.10 -13.59
C ALA A 139 -1.20 -0.14 -14.17
N ARG A 140 -2.26 0.07 -14.95
CA ARG A 140 -3.01 -1.01 -15.63
C ARG A 140 -2.16 -1.71 -16.67
N ASP A 141 -1.42 -0.96 -17.49
CA ASP A 141 -0.65 -1.52 -18.60
C ASP A 141 0.60 -2.27 -18.09
N VAL A 142 1.27 -1.73 -17.06
CA VAL A 142 2.39 -2.41 -16.38
C VAL A 142 1.93 -3.70 -15.69
N SER A 143 0.75 -3.70 -15.05
CA SER A 143 0.20 -4.89 -14.38
C SER A 143 -0.13 -6.03 -15.35
N LYS A 144 -0.44 -5.72 -16.60
CA LYS A 144 -0.70 -6.75 -17.63
C LYS A 144 0.57 -7.41 -18.14
N GLY A 145 1.72 -6.78 -17.94
CA GLY A 145 3.00 -7.21 -18.52
C GLY A 145 3.04 -7.14 -20.04
N PRO A 146 4.21 -7.29 -20.66
CA PRO A 146 4.34 -7.35 -22.11
C PRO A 146 3.56 -8.56 -22.65
N SER A 147 2.78 -8.36 -23.72
CA SER A 147 1.94 -9.40 -24.35
C SER A 147 2.73 -10.66 -24.79
N THR A 148 4.04 -10.56 -24.93
CA THR A 148 4.96 -11.67 -25.24
C THR A 148 5.11 -12.68 -24.10
N LEU A 149 5.03 -12.23 -22.83
CA LEU A 149 5.15 -13.14 -21.67
C LEU A 149 3.87 -13.93 -21.38
N GLN A 150 2.72 -13.41 -21.82
CA GLN A 150 1.44 -14.13 -21.67
C GLN A 150 1.28 -15.27 -22.68
N ARG A 151 1.94 -15.22 -23.83
CA ARG A 151 1.91 -16.30 -24.84
C ARG A 151 2.71 -17.54 -24.42
N GLN A 152 3.79 -17.37 -23.65
CA GLN A 152 4.61 -18.49 -23.15
C GLN A 152 3.95 -19.27 -22.00
N LYS A 153 3.15 -18.62 -21.16
CA LYS A 153 2.40 -19.30 -20.08
C LYS A 153 1.18 -20.11 -20.56
N LYS A 154 0.68 -19.89 -21.78
CA LYS A 154 -0.43 -20.67 -22.38
C LYS A 154 0.06 -21.83 -23.26
N ALA A 155 1.36 -21.96 -23.47
CA ALA A 155 1.97 -22.99 -24.31
C ALA A 155 2.77 -24.06 -23.52
N SER A 156 2.73 -23.99 -22.18
CA SER A 156 3.24 -24.99 -21.23
C SER A 156 2.13 -25.51 -20.36
#